data_4877cecff332ab18f0adc6d0f647f242
#
_entry.id   4877cecff332ab18f0adc6d0f647f242
#
_cell.length_a   1.000
_cell.length_b   1.000
_cell.length_c   1.000
_cell.angle_alpha   90.00
_cell.angle_beta   90.00
_cell.angle_gamma   90.00
#
_symmetry.space_group_name_H-M   'P 1'
#
loop_
_entity.id
_entity.type
_entity.pdbx_description
1 polymer ?
#
loop_
_entity_poly.entity_id
_entity_poly.type
_entity_poly.pdbx_seq_one_letter_code
_entity_poly.pdbx_strand_id
1 'polypeptide(L)'
;MAAEYPKHFLRLKEKYPQLIEAYERAGELGRKAGPLQDKYTHLIQMAACVALRSEGGVHSHTRRALEAGTTPEEIYHALALLISSAGFPAVSAGFSWVNDVIEEKGR
;
A
#
# COMPACT_ATOMS: atom_id res chain seq x y z
N MET A 1 -2.73 -14.03 -9.21
CA MET A 1 -3.13 -14.55 -7.90
C MET A 1 -3.78 -13.45 -7.06
N ALA A 2 -4.84 -13.80 -6.37
CA ALA A 2 -5.54 -12.83 -5.54
C ALA A 2 -4.63 -12.35 -4.40
N ALA A 3 -4.79 -11.09 -4.02
CA ALA A 3 -4.05 -10.54 -2.90
C ALA A 3 -4.45 -11.26 -1.61
N GLU A 4 -3.46 -11.56 -0.79
CA GLU A 4 -3.71 -12.14 0.52
C GLU A 4 -3.86 -11.04 1.54
N TYR A 5 -4.94 -11.08 2.29
CA TYR A 5 -5.17 -10.13 3.37
C TYR A 5 -4.68 -10.71 4.69
N PRO A 6 -4.16 -9.86 5.59
CA PRO A 6 -3.78 -10.33 6.92
C PRO A 6 -4.95 -10.99 7.64
N LYS A 7 -4.66 -11.98 8.45
CA LYS A 7 -5.68 -12.69 9.21
C LYS A 7 -6.51 -11.76 10.09
N HIS A 8 -5.86 -10.77 10.70
CA HIS A 8 -6.58 -9.85 11.59
C HIS A 8 -7.56 -8.97 10.80
N PHE A 9 -7.22 -8.61 9.56
CA PHE A 9 -8.15 -7.85 8.72
C PHE A 9 -9.38 -8.69 8.38
N LEU A 10 -9.16 -9.95 7.99
CA LEU A 10 -10.27 -10.86 7.68
C LEU A 10 -11.15 -11.10 8.90
N ARG A 11 -10.55 -11.19 10.08
CA ARG A 11 -11.30 -11.34 11.32
C ARG A 11 -12.14 -10.11 11.63
N LEU A 12 -11.60 -8.92 11.41
CA LEU A 12 -12.34 -7.67 11.58
C LEU A 12 -13.51 -7.62 10.61
N LYS A 13 -13.27 -7.99 9.36
CA LYS A 13 -14.32 -7.98 8.34
C LYS A 13 -15.42 -8.96 8.68
N GLU A 14 -15.06 -10.12 9.21
CA GLU A 14 -16.04 -11.13 9.64
C GLU A 14 -16.84 -10.64 10.83
N LYS A 15 -16.18 -9.99 11.78
CA LYS A 15 -16.86 -9.51 12.99
C LYS A 15 -17.70 -8.26 12.74
N TYR A 16 -17.21 -7.35 11.90
CA TYR A 16 -17.89 -6.09 11.60
C TYR A 16 -17.97 -5.87 10.10
N PRO A 17 -18.78 -6.70 9.40
CA PRO A 17 -18.76 -6.65 7.93
C PRO A 17 -19.19 -5.31 7.36
N GLN A 18 -20.22 -4.67 7.92
CA GLN A 18 -20.68 -3.40 7.39
C GLN A 18 -19.68 -2.27 7.64
N LEU A 19 -19.01 -2.31 8.79
CA LEU A 19 -18.00 -1.32 9.12
C LEU A 19 -16.81 -1.42 8.16
N ILE A 20 -16.35 -2.62 7.91
CA ILE A 20 -15.19 -2.82 7.02
C ILE A 20 -15.56 -2.55 5.57
N GLU A 21 -16.78 -2.89 5.15
CA GLU A 21 -17.26 -2.50 3.82
C GLU A 21 -17.27 -0.99 3.65
N ALA A 22 -17.74 -0.25 4.65
CA ALA A 22 -17.75 1.21 4.61
C ALA A 22 -16.33 1.77 4.53
N TYR A 23 -15.39 1.17 5.25
CA TYR A 23 -13.98 1.55 5.18
C TYR A 23 -13.40 1.32 3.79
N GLU A 24 -13.65 0.14 3.22
CA GLU A 24 -13.17 -0.17 1.87
C GLU A 24 -13.77 0.77 0.84
N ARG A 25 -15.05 1.08 0.98
CA ARG A 25 -15.72 2.00 0.09
C ARG A 25 -15.20 3.42 0.22
N ALA A 26 -14.89 3.86 1.43
CA ALA A 26 -14.28 5.18 1.65
C ALA A 26 -12.95 5.29 0.91
N GLY A 27 -12.12 4.24 0.97
CA GLY A 27 -10.85 4.20 0.24
C GLY A 27 -11.07 4.28 -1.27
N GLU A 28 -12.02 3.51 -1.78
CA GLU A 28 -12.34 3.51 -3.21
C GLU A 28 -12.84 4.88 -3.67
N LEU A 29 -13.77 5.46 -2.93
CA LEU A 29 -14.29 6.78 -3.25
C LEU A 29 -13.20 7.85 -3.20
N GLY A 30 -12.30 7.76 -2.24
CA GLY A 30 -11.18 8.69 -2.15
C GLY A 30 -10.28 8.61 -3.36
N ARG A 31 -9.96 7.40 -3.81
CA ARG A 31 -9.10 7.23 -4.98
C ARG A 31 -9.75 7.73 -6.27
N LYS A 32 -11.08 7.66 -6.36
CA LYS A 32 -11.82 8.10 -7.54
C LYS A 32 -12.25 9.56 -7.49
N ALA A 33 -11.98 10.25 -6.39
CA ALA A 33 -12.49 11.60 -6.16
C ALA A 33 -11.81 12.69 -7.00
N GLY A 34 -10.68 12.40 -7.59
CA GLY A 34 -9.93 13.42 -8.32
C GLY A 34 -9.18 12.85 -9.53
N PRO A 35 -8.33 13.67 -10.14
CA PRO A 35 -7.71 13.34 -11.44
C PRO A 35 -6.49 12.41 -11.35
N LEU A 36 -6.04 12.05 -10.15
CA LEU A 36 -4.87 11.18 -10.04
C LEU A 36 -5.20 9.77 -10.50
N GLN A 37 -4.38 9.23 -11.39
CA GLN A 37 -4.54 7.87 -11.88
C GLN A 37 -4.28 6.85 -10.76
N ASP A 38 -4.84 5.67 -10.89
CA ASP A 38 -4.75 4.62 -9.86
C ASP A 38 -3.32 4.32 -9.43
N LYS A 39 -2.39 4.26 -10.38
CA LYS A 39 -1.00 3.97 -10.02
C LYS A 39 -0.42 5.02 -9.08
N TYR A 40 -0.83 6.28 -9.23
CA TYR A 40 -0.34 7.35 -8.36
C TYR A 40 -1.07 7.33 -7.03
N THR A 41 -2.38 7.06 -7.02
CA THR A 41 -3.13 7.03 -5.75
C THR A 41 -2.57 5.96 -4.82
N HIS A 42 -2.28 4.77 -5.36
CA HIS A 42 -1.72 3.69 -4.54
C HIS A 42 -0.29 3.97 -4.13
N LEU A 43 0.50 4.61 -5.00
CA LEU A 43 1.87 4.98 -4.66
C LEU A 43 1.90 5.99 -3.50
N ILE A 44 1.01 6.98 -3.54
CA ILE A 44 0.87 7.97 -2.48
C ILE A 44 0.46 7.30 -1.17
N GLN A 45 -0.51 6.39 -1.24
CA GLN A 45 -0.98 5.70 -0.04
C GLN A 45 0.07 4.75 0.52
N MET A 46 0.84 4.10 -0.34
CA MET A 46 1.98 3.28 0.09
C MET A 46 2.98 4.14 0.86
N ALA A 47 3.32 5.33 0.33
CA ALA A 47 4.26 6.23 0.99
C ALA A 47 3.74 6.67 2.37
N ALA A 48 2.46 7.00 2.46
CA ALA A 48 1.85 7.36 3.74
C ALA A 48 1.95 6.21 4.74
N CYS A 49 1.71 4.99 4.27
CA CYS A 49 1.78 3.80 5.14
C CYS A 49 3.21 3.53 5.60
N VAL A 50 4.21 3.81 4.78
CA VAL A 50 5.61 3.71 5.21
C VAL A 50 5.87 4.67 6.36
N ALA A 51 5.45 5.93 6.20
CA ALA A 51 5.64 6.95 7.24
C ALA A 51 4.92 6.57 8.54
N LEU A 52 3.74 5.97 8.43
CA LEU A 52 2.96 5.51 9.58
C LEU A 52 3.44 4.16 10.13
N ARG A 53 4.41 3.53 9.48
CA ARG A 53 4.91 2.21 9.82
C ARG A 53 3.83 1.14 9.83
N SER A 54 2.95 1.21 8.82
CA SER A 54 1.87 0.25 8.65
C SER A 54 2.28 -0.84 7.66
N GLU A 55 2.80 -1.94 8.17
CA GLU A 55 3.25 -3.04 7.33
C GLU A 55 2.16 -3.54 6.39
N GLY A 56 0.97 -3.79 6.94
CA GLY A 56 -0.15 -4.27 6.13
C GLY A 56 -0.56 -3.29 5.04
N GLY A 57 -0.54 -2.00 5.36
CA GLY A 57 -0.85 -0.95 4.39
C GLY A 57 0.19 -0.87 3.29
N VAL A 58 1.48 -0.99 3.65
CA VAL A 58 2.55 -1.00 2.66
C VAL A 58 2.40 -2.19 1.72
N HIS A 59 2.17 -3.38 2.24
CA HIS A 59 1.96 -4.58 1.41
C HIS A 59 0.78 -4.39 0.46
N SER A 60 -0.36 -3.94 0.99
CA SER A 60 -1.58 -3.79 0.21
C SER A 60 -1.42 -2.77 -0.91
N HIS A 61 -0.94 -1.57 -0.60
CA HIS A 61 -0.83 -0.52 -1.60
C HIS A 61 0.30 -0.79 -2.59
N THR A 62 1.36 -1.49 -2.20
CA THR A 62 2.41 -1.91 -3.13
C THR A 62 1.84 -2.88 -4.16
N ARG A 63 1.07 -3.88 -3.72
CA ARG A 63 0.43 -4.81 -4.65
C ARG A 63 -0.48 -4.09 -5.64
N ARG A 64 -1.29 -3.18 -5.13
CA ARG A 64 -2.25 -2.44 -5.97
C ARG A 64 -1.54 -1.48 -6.91
N ALA A 65 -0.45 -0.85 -6.47
CA ALA A 65 0.33 0.03 -7.33
C ALA A 65 0.91 -0.76 -8.51
N LEU A 66 1.48 -1.93 -8.23
CA LEU A 66 2.02 -2.79 -9.30
C LEU A 66 0.92 -3.23 -10.26
N GLU A 67 -0.25 -3.61 -9.73
CA GLU A 67 -1.38 -4.00 -10.56
C GLU A 67 -1.88 -2.86 -11.44
N ALA A 68 -1.74 -1.63 -10.97
CA ALA A 68 -2.15 -0.44 -11.71
C ALA A 68 -1.06 0.07 -12.67
N GLY A 69 0.07 -0.62 -12.76
CA GLY A 69 1.11 -0.31 -13.74
C GLY A 69 2.32 0.44 -13.19
N THR A 70 2.39 0.66 -11.88
CA THR A 70 3.59 1.24 -11.27
C THR A 70 4.72 0.23 -11.37
N THR A 71 5.91 0.68 -11.73
CA THR A 71 7.07 -0.20 -11.81
C THR A 71 7.78 -0.31 -10.47
N PRO A 72 8.54 -1.40 -10.24
CA PRO A 72 9.36 -1.48 -9.03
C PRO A 72 10.28 -0.28 -8.85
N GLU A 73 10.86 0.23 -9.94
CA GLU A 73 11.74 1.40 -9.87
C GLU A 73 11.02 2.64 -9.40
N GLU A 74 9.76 2.81 -9.81
CA GLU A 74 8.95 3.93 -9.34
C GLU A 74 8.67 3.80 -7.84
N ILE A 75 8.43 2.58 -7.36
CA ILE A 75 8.21 2.34 -5.94
C ILE A 75 9.48 2.64 -5.14
N TYR A 76 10.64 2.19 -5.61
CA TYR A 76 11.91 2.49 -4.95
C TYR A 76 12.19 3.97 -4.92
N HIS A 77 11.89 4.68 -6.00
CA HIS A 77 12.08 6.13 -6.06
C HIS A 77 11.19 6.84 -5.02
N ALA A 78 9.94 6.39 -4.89
CA ALA A 78 9.06 6.95 -3.87
C ALA A 78 9.64 6.77 -2.47
N LEU A 79 10.20 5.59 -2.18
CA LEU A 79 10.86 5.34 -0.91
C LEU A 79 12.06 6.25 -0.69
N ALA A 80 12.86 6.45 -1.75
CA ALA A 80 14.03 7.32 -1.66
C ALA A 80 13.64 8.76 -1.28
N LEU A 81 12.53 9.25 -1.82
CA LEU A 81 12.01 10.57 -1.48
C LEU A 81 11.68 10.70 0.00
N LEU A 82 11.23 9.61 0.62
CA LEU A 82 10.80 9.62 2.00
C LEU A 82 11.96 9.70 3.00
N ILE A 83 13.19 9.46 2.57
CA ILE A 83 14.33 9.54 3.47
C ILE A 83 14.40 10.94 4.12
N SER A 84 14.17 11.99 3.35
CA SER A 84 14.20 13.35 3.88
C SER A 84 12.87 13.81 4.50
N SER A 85 11.80 13.04 4.31
CA SER A 85 10.47 13.41 4.83
C SER A 85 10.05 12.60 6.06
N ALA A 86 10.32 11.30 6.04
CA ALA A 86 9.88 10.39 7.09
C ALA A 86 11.05 9.81 7.91
N GLY A 87 12.27 9.92 7.39
CA GLY A 87 13.47 9.46 8.07
C GLY A 87 13.87 8.05 7.67
N PHE A 88 15.17 7.79 7.79
CA PHE A 88 15.76 6.53 7.36
C PHE A 88 15.16 5.29 8.03
N PRO A 89 14.91 5.28 9.36
CA PRO A 89 14.36 4.07 9.97
C PRO A 89 13.02 3.64 9.37
N ALA A 90 12.13 4.59 9.09
CA ALA A 90 10.85 4.27 8.46
C ALA A 90 11.04 3.74 7.05
N VAL A 91 11.94 4.36 6.29
CA VAL A 91 12.22 3.96 4.92
C VAL A 91 12.87 2.58 4.87
N SER A 92 13.78 2.28 5.80
CA SER A 92 14.41 0.97 5.89
C SER A 92 13.37 -0.14 6.09
N ALA A 93 12.44 0.08 7.02
CA ALA A 93 11.34 -0.87 7.23
C ALA A 93 10.48 -0.98 5.98
N GLY A 94 10.11 0.17 5.39
CA GLY A 94 9.29 0.20 4.19
C GLY A 94 9.93 -0.52 3.02
N PHE A 95 11.24 -0.36 2.86
CA PHE A 95 11.98 -1.05 1.81
C PHE A 95 11.86 -2.58 1.96
N SER A 96 12.01 -3.07 3.19
CA SER A 96 11.82 -4.50 3.48
C SER A 96 10.41 -4.95 3.08
N TRP A 97 9.40 -4.16 3.42
CA TRP A 97 8.00 -4.53 3.16
C TRP A 97 7.63 -4.45 1.68
N VAL A 98 8.11 -3.45 0.94
CA VAL A 98 7.82 -3.41 -0.50
C VAL A 98 8.52 -4.57 -1.21
N ASN A 99 9.71 -4.96 -0.75
CA ASN A 99 10.41 -6.09 -1.35
C ASN A 99 9.71 -7.42 -1.12
N ASP A 100 9.01 -7.57 0.01
CA ASP A 100 8.17 -8.76 0.22
C ASP A 100 7.22 -8.96 -0.95
N VAL A 101 6.62 -7.87 -1.43
CA VAL A 101 5.65 -7.92 -2.53
C VAL A 101 6.34 -8.01 -3.89
N ILE A 102 7.36 -7.20 -4.11
CA ILE A 102 8.04 -7.15 -5.41
C ILE A 102 8.70 -8.48 -5.72
N GLU A 103 9.37 -9.08 -4.75
CA GLU A 103 10.04 -10.37 -4.94
C GLU A 103 9.04 -11.49 -5.13
N GLU A 104 7.92 -11.45 -4.42
CA GLU A 104 6.84 -12.41 -4.58
C GLU A 104 6.30 -12.38 -6.01
N LYS A 105 6.03 -11.18 -6.53
CA LYS A 105 5.51 -11.03 -7.90
C LYS A 105 6.53 -11.38 -8.97
N GLY A 106 7.82 -11.29 -8.66
CA GLY A 106 8.88 -11.61 -9.57
C GLY A 106 9.16 -13.10 -9.76
N ARG A 107 8.49 -13.95 -9.00
CA ARG A 107 8.72 -15.41 -9.03
C ARG A 107 7.86 -16.13 -10.07
#